data_0adbfc58e6a64ebd5adf314f7a228cdc
#
_entry.id   0adbfc58e6a64ebd5adf314f7a228cdc
#
_cell.length_a   1.000
_cell.length_b   1.000
_cell.length_c   1.000
_cell.angle_alpha   90.00
_cell.angle_beta   90.00
_cell.angle_gamma   90.00
#
_symmetry.space_group_name_H-M   'P 1'
#
loop_
_entity.id
_entity.type
_entity.pdbx_description
1 polymer ?
#
loop_
_entity_poly.entity_id
_entity_poly.type
_entity_poly.pdbx_seq_one_letter_code
_entity_poly.pdbx_strand_id
1 'polypeptide(L)'
;MTKIFCDIADIKLIKKFNKKKIVKGFTTNPSLMRKAGANNYKNYSKQILHVVKKKPVSLEVFADNNNEMINQGIKISKWAKNIYVKVPIANSKGKFTGNVINNLNSRNIKLNITAVYSSKQTSLILKKINKKTKVIISIFAGRMGDAGKDPIPEFKKSIKMAKKFKNVEILWASTREAYNYLQARQLGCHIITVPPSIITKIEKFGKTFFGLTIDTVKGFLLDSKKSKFTI
;
A
#
# COMPACT_ATOMS: atom_id res chain seq x y z
N MET A 1 -15.13 -6.56 -4.47
CA MET A 1 -14.75 -5.17 -4.82
C MET A 1 -13.37 -4.86 -4.23
N THR A 2 -12.44 -4.30 -5.00
CA THR A 2 -11.09 -3.95 -4.55
C THR A 2 -11.15 -2.80 -3.55
N LYS A 3 -10.58 -3.00 -2.35
CA LYS A 3 -10.53 -1.97 -1.29
C LYS A 3 -9.46 -0.94 -1.61
N ILE A 4 -9.74 0.34 -1.35
CA ILE A 4 -8.75 1.41 -1.51
C ILE A 4 -8.14 1.73 -0.15
N PHE A 5 -6.82 1.60 -0.03
CA PHE A 5 -6.03 2.10 1.08
C PHE A 5 -5.35 3.40 0.66
N CYS A 6 -5.16 4.30 1.62
CA CYS A 6 -4.45 5.56 1.39
C CYS A 6 -2.98 5.41 1.81
N ASP A 7 -2.06 5.67 0.87
CA ASP A 7 -0.61 5.60 1.11
C ASP A 7 -0.10 6.99 1.52
N ILE A 8 0.00 7.22 2.83
CA ILE A 8 0.27 8.56 3.40
C ILE A 8 0.72 8.45 4.86
N ALA A 9 1.59 9.37 5.31
CA ALA A 9 1.95 9.53 6.72
C ALA A 9 1.59 10.91 7.29
N ASP A 10 1.29 11.91 6.46
CA ASP A 10 0.86 13.23 6.92
C ASP A 10 -0.45 13.16 7.73
N ILE A 11 -0.39 13.60 9.00
CA ILE A 11 -1.50 13.46 9.95
C ILE A 11 -2.72 14.32 9.57
N LYS A 12 -2.51 15.51 8.98
CA LYS A 12 -3.61 16.37 8.54
C LYS A 12 -4.37 15.71 7.39
N LEU A 13 -3.64 15.17 6.42
CA LEU A 13 -4.22 14.41 5.31
C LEU A 13 -4.85 13.09 5.79
N ILE A 14 -4.23 12.36 6.72
CA ILE A 14 -4.83 11.17 7.32
C ILE A 14 -6.18 11.51 7.95
N LYS A 15 -6.29 12.59 8.75
CA LYS A 15 -7.56 13.06 9.33
C LYS A 15 -8.62 13.28 8.24
N LYS A 16 -8.25 13.97 7.15
CA LYS A 16 -9.14 14.26 6.01
C LYS A 16 -9.62 12.96 5.33
N PHE A 17 -8.69 12.08 4.97
CA PHE A 17 -8.99 10.86 4.22
C PHE A 17 -9.61 9.76 5.09
N ASN A 18 -9.41 9.76 6.40
CA ASN A 18 -10.06 8.83 7.31
C ASN A 18 -11.59 9.01 7.35
N LYS A 19 -12.10 10.23 7.11
CA LYS A 19 -13.54 10.52 7.02
C LYS A 19 -14.18 10.00 5.72
N LYS A 20 -13.38 9.73 4.67
CA LYS A 20 -13.89 9.26 3.37
C LYS A 20 -14.30 7.80 3.42
N LYS A 21 -15.54 7.48 3.03
CA LYS A 21 -16.08 6.10 2.98
C LYS A 21 -15.32 5.20 2.01
N ILE A 22 -14.77 5.77 0.92
CA ILE A 22 -14.00 5.04 -0.09
C ILE A 22 -12.68 4.51 0.47
N VAL A 23 -12.06 5.17 1.45
CA VAL A 23 -10.80 4.76 2.09
C VAL A 23 -11.07 3.68 3.13
N LYS A 24 -10.50 2.49 2.94
CA LYS A 24 -10.72 1.32 3.79
C LYS A 24 -9.54 0.98 4.70
N GLY A 25 -8.40 1.66 4.55
CA GLY A 25 -7.20 1.48 5.37
C GLY A 25 -6.09 2.46 4.98
N PHE A 26 -4.96 2.33 5.65
CA PHE A 26 -3.79 3.18 5.44
C PHE A 26 -2.51 2.35 5.36
N THR A 27 -1.63 2.72 4.46
CA THR A 27 -0.25 2.23 4.43
C THR A 27 0.72 3.37 4.65
N THR A 28 1.78 3.09 5.37
CA THR A 28 2.91 3.99 5.57
C THR A 28 4.21 3.29 5.17
N ASN A 29 5.28 4.04 5.14
CA ASN A 29 6.64 3.54 5.03
C ASN A 29 7.62 4.57 5.62
N PRO A 30 8.88 4.20 5.90
CA PRO A 30 9.86 5.12 6.47
C PRO A 30 10.05 6.42 5.68
N SER A 31 10.01 6.35 4.34
CA SER A 31 10.16 7.53 3.48
C SER A 31 8.99 8.51 3.62
N LEU A 32 7.75 8.00 3.68
CA LEU A 32 6.57 8.83 3.92
C LEU A 32 6.59 9.43 5.33
N MET A 33 7.01 8.67 6.34
CA MET A 33 7.16 9.15 7.71
C MET A 33 8.17 10.31 7.77
N ARG A 34 9.35 10.11 7.14
CA ARG A 34 10.37 11.16 7.06
C ARG A 34 9.86 12.42 6.36
N LYS A 35 9.20 12.30 5.21
CA LYS A 35 8.60 13.42 4.47
C LYS A 35 7.53 14.16 5.27
N ALA A 36 6.83 13.47 6.16
CA ALA A 36 5.83 14.05 7.04
C ALA A 36 6.41 14.68 8.32
N GLY A 37 7.75 14.72 8.48
CA GLY A 37 8.42 15.34 9.62
C GLY A 37 8.49 14.46 10.88
N ALA A 38 8.41 13.15 10.72
CA ALA A 38 8.51 12.23 11.87
C ALA A 38 9.95 12.18 12.40
N ASN A 39 10.21 12.77 13.55
CA ASN A 39 11.50 12.71 14.24
C ASN A 39 11.62 11.48 15.15
N ASN A 40 10.49 10.97 15.66
CA ASN A 40 10.43 9.76 16.47
C ASN A 40 9.33 8.85 15.91
N TYR A 41 9.77 7.70 15.40
CA TYR A 41 8.87 6.75 14.70
C TYR A 41 7.72 6.27 15.60
N LYS A 42 8.00 5.90 16.86
CA LYS A 42 7.00 5.40 17.82
C LYS A 42 5.96 6.48 18.14
N ASN A 43 6.40 7.67 18.48
CA ASN A 43 5.51 8.76 18.87
C ASN A 43 4.64 9.22 17.68
N TYR A 44 5.25 9.34 16.51
CA TYR A 44 4.53 9.71 15.29
C TYR A 44 3.52 8.64 14.88
N SER A 45 3.90 7.36 14.93
CA SER A 45 2.98 6.24 14.67
C SER A 45 1.79 6.24 15.64
N LYS A 46 2.01 6.51 16.92
CA LYS A 46 0.92 6.63 17.90
C LYS A 46 -0.03 7.78 17.58
N GLN A 47 0.46 8.91 17.06
CA GLN A 47 -0.40 10.01 16.60
C GLN A 47 -1.28 9.58 15.41
N ILE A 48 -0.71 8.85 14.44
CA ILE A 48 -1.48 8.26 13.33
C ILE A 48 -2.58 7.32 13.87
N LEU A 49 -2.23 6.42 14.79
CA LEU A 49 -3.15 5.44 15.38
C LEU A 49 -4.25 6.10 16.22
N HIS A 50 -3.96 7.22 16.88
CA HIS A 50 -4.97 8.01 17.59
C HIS A 50 -6.05 8.53 16.63
N VAL A 51 -5.66 8.93 15.41
CA VAL A 51 -6.59 9.39 14.37
C VAL A 51 -7.32 8.21 13.71
N VAL A 52 -6.61 7.09 13.46
CA VAL A 52 -7.14 5.93 12.73
C VAL A 52 -7.42 4.79 13.70
N LYS A 53 -8.56 4.85 14.41
CA LYS A 53 -8.90 3.86 15.46
C LYS A 53 -9.43 2.53 14.90
N LYS A 54 -10.15 2.53 13.76
CA LYS A 54 -10.89 1.35 13.27
C LYS A 54 -10.32 0.76 11.98
N LYS A 55 -9.86 1.60 11.05
CA LYS A 55 -9.34 1.14 9.76
C LYS A 55 -7.94 0.53 9.92
N PRO A 56 -7.56 -0.50 9.14
CA PRO A 56 -6.20 -1.06 9.15
C PRO A 56 -5.14 0.00 8.90
N VAL A 57 -4.03 -0.08 9.63
CA VAL A 57 -2.84 0.75 9.42
C VAL A 57 -1.62 -0.16 9.31
N SER A 58 -0.84 -0.02 8.24
CA SER A 58 0.43 -0.75 8.06
C SER A 58 1.59 0.11 8.50
N LEU A 59 2.36 -0.38 9.51
CA LEU A 59 3.56 0.25 10.06
C LEU A 59 4.76 -0.67 9.87
N GLU A 60 5.85 -0.16 9.30
CA GLU A 60 6.98 -0.96 8.82
C GLU A 60 8.08 -1.11 9.87
N VAL A 61 8.65 -2.32 9.99
CA VAL A 61 9.94 -2.54 10.64
C VAL A 61 11.05 -1.99 9.74
N PHE A 62 12.13 -1.48 10.34
CA PHE A 62 13.23 -0.85 9.59
C PHE A 62 14.62 -1.41 9.97
N ALA A 63 14.68 -2.46 10.80
CA ALA A 63 15.90 -3.23 11.03
C ALA A 63 16.27 -4.07 9.80
N ASP A 64 17.55 -4.47 9.71
CA ASP A 64 18.07 -5.25 8.59
C ASP A 64 18.45 -6.69 8.96
N ASN A 65 18.39 -7.07 10.23
CA ASN A 65 18.58 -8.45 10.68
C ASN A 65 17.30 -9.05 11.29
N ASN A 66 17.20 -10.38 11.22
CA ASN A 66 15.97 -11.08 11.61
C ASN A 66 15.54 -10.84 13.05
N ASN A 67 16.49 -10.87 14.02
CA ASN A 67 16.17 -10.75 15.44
C ASN A 67 15.61 -9.37 15.76
N GLU A 68 16.23 -8.32 15.23
CA GLU A 68 15.74 -6.96 15.42
C GLU A 68 14.41 -6.72 14.71
N MET A 69 14.22 -7.25 13.48
CA MET A 69 12.93 -7.18 12.79
C MET A 69 11.81 -7.83 13.60
N ILE A 70 12.07 -9.01 14.21
CA ILE A 70 11.11 -9.69 15.09
C ILE A 70 10.80 -8.82 16.31
N ASN A 71 11.83 -8.31 16.99
CA ASN A 71 11.66 -7.47 18.17
C ASN A 71 10.88 -6.18 17.85
N GLN A 72 11.21 -5.51 16.74
CA GLN A 72 10.47 -4.35 16.26
C GLN A 72 9.01 -4.72 15.93
N GLY A 73 8.78 -5.82 15.23
CA GLY A 73 7.45 -6.30 14.87
C GLY A 73 6.56 -6.57 16.07
N ILE A 74 7.12 -7.23 17.10
CA ILE A 74 6.42 -7.48 18.37
C ILE A 74 6.08 -6.16 19.09
N LYS A 75 7.03 -5.20 19.14
CA LYS A 75 6.79 -3.89 19.76
C LYS A 75 5.71 -3.10 19.01
N ILE A 76 5.79 -3.03 17.68
CA ILE A 76 4.84 -2.30 16.84
C ILE A 76 3.43 -2.90 16.98
N SER A 77 3.29 -4.21 16.98
CA SER A 77 1.99 -4.89 17.04
C SER A 77 1.19 -4.55 18.31
N LYS A 78 1.88 -4.20 19.40
CA LYS A 78 1.27 -3.84 20.70
C LYS A 78 0.73 -2.41 20.76
N TRP A 79 1.01 -1.55 19.76
CA TRP A 79 0.59 -0.15 19.83
C TRP A 79 -0.91 0.06 19.57
N ALA A 80 -1.56 -0.79 18.76
CA ALA A 80 -3.01 -0.80 18.56
C ALA A 80 -3.51 -2.09 17.90
N LYS A 81 -4.79 -2.42 18.10
CA LYS A 81 -5.42 -3.65 17.53
C LYS A 81 -5.56 -3.66 16.02
N ASN A 82 -5.57 -2.50 15.36
CA ASN A 82 -5.78 -2.37 13.91
C ASN A 82 -4.48 -2.33 13.10
N ILE A 83 -3.34 -2.60 13.71
CA ILE A 83 -2.04 -2.63 13.03
C ILE A 83 -1.87 -3.90 12.20
N TYR A 84 -1.29 -3.73 11.02
CA TYR A 84 -0.57 -4.74 10.26
C TYR A 84 0.92 -4.39 10.30
N VAL A 85 1.74 -5.25 10.90
CA VAL A 85 3.19 -5.06 10.91
C VAL A 85 3.72 -5.29 9.51
N LYS A 86 4.36 -4.28 8.94
CA LYS A 86 4.89 -4.33 7.58
C LYS A 86 6.32 -4.84 7.61
N VAL A 87 6.59 -5.93 6.88
CA VAL A 87 7.88 -6.62 6.85
C VAL A 87 8.34 -6.78 5.40
N PRO A 88 9.56 -6.33 5.04
CA PRO A 88 10.08 -6.55 3.69
C PRO A 88 10.33 -8.04 3.44
N ILE A 89 10.10 -8.49 2.19
CA ILE A 89 10.31 -9.90 1.77
C ILE A 89 11.78 -10.35 1.92
N ALA A 90 12.70 -9.43 1.86
CA ALA A 90 14.12 -9.67 2.03
C ALA A 90 14.77 -8.50 2.77
N ASN A 91 15.93 -8.74 3.38
CA ASN A 91 16.77 -7.68 3.93
C ASN A 91 17.62 -7.00 2.82
N SER A 92 18.42 -5.97 3.18
CA SER A 92 19.25 -5.23 2.21
C SER A 92 20.29 -6.10 1.49
N LYS A 93 20.66 -7.26 2.06
CA LYS A 93 21.58 -8.24 1.47
C LYS A 93 20.86 -9.29 0.60
N GLY A 94 19.56 -9.12 0.33
CA GLY A 94 18.75 -10.05 -0.48
C GLY A 94 18.33 -11.34 0.25
N LYS A 95 18.62 -11.50 1.55
CA LYS A 95 18.25 -12.68 2.31
C LYS A 95 16.75 -12.67 2.64
N PHE A 96 16.06 -13.74 2.29
CA PHE A 96 14.62 -13.91 2.55
C PHE A 96 14.30 -13.83 4.05
N THR A 97 13.31 -13.03 4.42
CA THR A 97 12.87 -12.80 5.80
C THR A 97 11.86 -13.84 6.31
N GLY A 98 11.88 -15.04 5.76
CA GLY A 98 10.92 -16.10 6.07
C GLY A 98 10.83 -16.45 7.55
N ASN A 99 11.93 -16.39 8.31
CA ASN A 99 11.93 -16.62 9.76
C ASN A 99 11.20 -15.51 10.52
N VAL A 100 11.37 -14.25 10.09
CA VAL A 100 10.65 -13.09 10.66
C VAL A 100 9.15 -13.26 10.42
N ILE A 101 8.76 -13.55 9.17
CA ILE A 101 7.37 -13.76 8.78
C ILE A 101 6.73 -14.89 9.60
N ASN A 102 7.39 -16.05 9.69
CA ASN A 102 6.88 -17.19 10.45
C ASN A 102 6.74 -16.87 11.95
N ASN A 103 7.79 -16.30 12.58
CA ASN A 103 7.80 -15.97 14.00
C ASN A 103 6.69 -14.98 14.39
N LEU A 104 6.52 -13.90 13.62
CA LEU A 104 5.49 -12.91 13.90
C LEU A 104 4.08 -13.47 13.63
N ASN A 105 3.90 -14.22 12.54
CA ASN A 105 2.61 -14.77 12.17
C ASN A 105 2.13 -15.85 13.15
N SER A 106 3.04 -16.73 13.64
CA SER A 106 2.72 -17.74 14.66
C SER A 106 2.29 -17.14 16.01
N ARG A 107 2.71 -15.90 16.29
CA ARG A 107 2.26 -15.11 17.44
C ARG A 107 0.94 -14.37 17.21
N ASN A 108 0.19 -14.71 16.16
CA ASN A 108 -1.06 -14.05 15.75
C ASN A 108 -0.91 -12.55 15.41
N ILE A 109 0.28 -12.10 15.03
CA ILE A 109 0.52 -10.73 14.58
C ILE A 109 0.13 -10.61 13.11
N LYS A 110 -0.80 -9.71 12.80
CA LYS A 110 -1.22 -9.41 11.42
C LYS A 110 -0.08 -8.77 10.65
N LEU A 111 0.20 -9.27 9.45
CA LEU A 111 1.35 -8.86 8.65
C LEU A 111 0.94 -8.19 7.33
N ASN A 112 1.78 -7.27 6.87
CA ASN A 112 1.80 -6.77 5.50
C ASN A 112 3.19 -7.02 4.92
N ILE A 113 3.35 -8.09 4.14
CA ILE A 113 4.65 -8.43 3.54
C ILE A 113 4.86 -7.55 2.31
N THR A 114 5.93 -6.75 2.33
CA THR A 114 6.16 -5.68 1.36
C THR A 114 7.39 -5.94 0.48
N ALA A 115 7.57 -5.07 -0.54
CA ALA A 115 8.64 -5.19 -1.54
C ALA A 115 8.59 -6.52 -2.32
N VAL A 116 7.39 -7.05 -2.55
CA VAL A 116 7.17 -8.26 -3.36
C VAL A 116 7.06 -7.87 -4.83
N TYR A 117 7.71 -8.65 -5.71
CA TYR A 117 7.72 -8.41 -7.16
C TYR A 117 7.31 -9.64 -7.97
N SER A 118 7.34 -10.85 -7.38
CA SER A 118 7.06 -12.06 -8.14
C SER A 118 6.11 -13.03 -7.43
N SER A 119 5.45 -13.85 -8.21
CA SER A 119 4.63 -14.96 -7.73
C SER A 119 5.46 -16.04 -7.03
N LYS A 120 6.75 -16.19 -7.38
CA LYS A 120 7.67 -17.03 -6.62
C LYS A 120 7.84 -16.55 -5.18
N GLN A 121 8.02 -15.24 -4.98
CA GLN A 121 8.08 -14.65 -3.64
C GLN A 121 6.74 -14.82 -2.90
N THR A 122 5.60 -14.64 -3.57
CA THR A 122 4.28 -14.93 -2.99
C THR A 122 4.20 -16.38 -2.50
N SER A 123 4.65 -17.35 -3.29
CA SER A 123 4.68 -18.78 -2.90
C SER A 123 5.54 -19.01 -1.65
N LEU A 124 6.72 -18.38 -1.56
CA LEU A 124 7.60 -18.48 -0.38
C LEU A 124 6.91 -17.94 0.89
N ILE A 125 6.21 -16.80 0.78
CA ILE A 125 5.44 -16.23 1.90
C ILE A 125 4.35 -17.20 2.36
N LEU A 126 3.56 -17.73 1.43
CA LEU A 126 2.44 -18.63 1.74
C LEU A 126 2.88 -19.89 2.48
N LYS A 127 4.11 -20.38 2.26
CA LYS A 127 4.72 -21.50 2.99
C LYS A 127 5.13 -21.16 4.43
N LYS A 128 5.19 -19.86 4.80
CA LYS A 128 5.68 -19.38 6.10
C LYS A 128 4.59 -18.85 7.02
N ILE A 129 3.34 -18.78 6.57
CA ILE A 129 2.22 -18.25 7.33
C ILE A 129 1.22 -19.35 7.73
N ASN A 130 0.53 -19.14 8.83
CA ASN A 130 -0.61 -19.98 9.22
C ASN A 130 -1.89 -19.56 8.48
N LYS A 131 -2.95 -20.36 8.57
CA LYS A 131 -4.25 -20.11 7.91
C LYS A 131 -5.23 -19.29 8.75
N LYS A 132 -4.82 -18.78 9.92
CA LYS A 132 -5.70 -18.05 10.88
C LYS A 132 -5.42 -16.56 10.89
N THR A 133 -4.15 -16.17 10.95
CA THR A 133 -3.71 -14.79 11.11
C THR A 133 -3.75 -14.03 9.79
N LYS A 134 -4.40 -12.88 9.76
CA LYS A 134 -4.53 -12.06 8.53
C LYS A 134 -3.18 -11.60 7.99
N VAL A 135 -2.99 -11.76 6.69
CA VAL A 135 -1.78 -11.35 5.98
C VAL A 135 -2.14 -10.59 4.71
N ILE A 136 -1.48 -9.47 4.49
CA ILE A 136 -1.48 -8.72 3.23
C ILE A 136 -0.14 -8.99 2.54
N ILE A 137 -0.16 -9.25 1.24
CA ILE A 137 1.04 -9.37 0.39
C ILE A 137 1.02 -8.20 -0.58
N SER A 138 1.97 -7.27 -0.41
CA SER A 138 2.05 -6.02 -1.18
C SER A 138 3.01 -6.18 -2.35
N ILE A 139 2.45 -6.29 -3.57
CA ILE A 139 3.21 -6.42 -4.83
C ILE A 139 3.40 -5.03 -5.44
N PHE A 140 4.63 -4.69 -5.80
CA PHE A 140 5.05 -3.35 -6.22
C PHE A 140 4.93 -3.15 -7.73
N ALA A 141 3.70 -3.04 -8.23
CA ALA A 141 3.41 -2.90 -9.65
C ALA A 141 4.10 -1.69 -10.31
N GLY A 142 4.00 -0.50 -9.70
CA GLY A 142 4.56 0.70 -10.31
C GLY A 142 6.08 0.64 -10.49
N ARG A 143 6.83 0.10 -9.51
CA ARG A 143 8.27 -0.10 -9.67
C ARG A 143 8.62 -1.16 -10.73
N MET A 144 7.74 -2.14 -10.96
CA MET A 144 7.91 -3.06 -12.09
C MET A 144 7.74 -2.31 -13.40
N GLY A 145 6.69 -1.48 -13.53
CA GLY A 145 6.46 -0.63 -14.70
C GLY A 145 7.61 0.36 -14.95
N ASP A 146 8.12 1.02 -13.89
CA ASP A 146 9.29 1.90 -14.00
C ASP A 146 10.54 1.18 -14.54
N ALA A 147 10.62 -0.15 -14.34
CA ALA A 147 11.68 -1.01 -14.85
C ALA A 147 11.31 -1.72 -16.17
N GLY A 148 10.26 -1.28 -16.88
CA GLY A 148 9.81 -1.85 -18.15
C GLY A 148 9.21 -3.26 -18.04
N LYS A 149 8.71 -3.66 -16.87
CA LYS A 149 8.15 -5.00 -16.64
C LYS A 149 6.65 -4.94 -16.43
N ASP A 150 5.90 -5.81 -17.14
CA ASP A 150 4.47 -5.97 -16.94
C ASP A 150 4.18 -6.67 -15.60
N PRO A 151 3.48 -6.03 -14.64
CA PRO A 151 3.13 -6.63 -13.38
C PRO A 151 1.98 -7.65 -13.46
N ILE A 152 1.15 -7.59 -14.50
CA ILE A 152 -0.11 -8.33 -14.61
C ILE A 152 0.04 -9.84 -14.45
N PRO A 153 1.02 -10.53 -15.11
CA PRO A 153 1.22 -11.96 -14.94
C PRO A 153 1.51 -12.37 -13.50
N GLU A 154 2.32 -11.57 -12.78
CA GLU A 154 2.69 -11.85 -11.40
C GLU A 154 1.49 -11.67 -10.44
N PHE A 155 0.64 -10.67 -10.69
CA PHE A 155 -0.62 -10.50 -9.95
C PHE A 155 -1.59 -11.67 -10.19
N LYS A 156 -1.83 -12.07 -11.45
CA LYS A 156 -2.72 -13.19 -11.78
C LYS A 156 -2.30 -14.47 -11.04
N LYS A 157 -1.01 -14.83 -11.08
CA LYS A 157 -0.47 -16.00 -10.39
C LYS A 157 -0.60 -15.87 -8.87
N SER A 158 -0.25 -14.72 -8.29
CA SER A 158 -0.30 -14.47 -6.85
C SER A 158 -1.73 -14.51 -6.31
N ILE A 159 -2.69 -13.90 -7.01
CA ILE A 159 -4.11 -13.93 -6.64
C ILE A 159 -4.64 -15.38 -6.70
N LYS A 160 -4.30 -16.14 -7.75
CA LYS A 160 -4.69 -17.56 -7.87
C LYS A 160 -4.19 -18.38 -6.68
N MET A 161 -2.94 -18.19 -6.26
CA MET A 161 -2.38 -18.87 -5.09
C MET A 161 -3.05 -18.45 -3.78
N ALA A 162 -3.30 -17.14 -3.62
CA ALA A 162 -3.92 -16.58 -2.42
C ALA A 162 -5.37 -17.06 -2.20
N LYS A 163 -6.11 -17.43 -3.26
CA LYS A 163 -7.48 -17.99 -3.15
C LYS A 163 -7.59 -19.22 -2.25
N LYS A 164 -6.49 -19.97 -2.06
CA LYS A 164 -6.42 -21.11 -1.15
C LYS A 164 -6.32 -20.73 0.34
N PHE A 165 -6.18 -19.43 0.63
CA PHE A 165 -5.96 -18.90 1.98
C PHE A 165 -6.99 -17.80 2.28
N LYS A 166 -8.01 -18.11 3.10
CA LYS A 166 -9.08 -17.16 3.46
C LYS A 166 -8.57 -15.92 4.25
N ASN A 167 -7.38 -16.02 4.81
CA ASN A 167 -6.73 -14.98 5.63
C ASN A 167 -5.71 -14.13 4.86
N VAL A 168 -5.54 -14.34 3.54
CA VAL A 168 -4.53 -13.64 2.72
C VAL A 168 -5.18 -12.71 1.71
N GLU A 169 -4.69 -11.50 1.65
CA GLU A 169 -5.11 -10.48 0.69
C GLU A 169 -3.92 -10.00 -0.14
N ILE A 170 -4.05 -10.01 -1.47
CA ILE A 170 -3.07 -9.40 -2.37
C ILE A 170 -3.35 -7.91 -2.48
N LEU A 171 -2.30 -7.10 -2.32
CA LEU A 171 -2.36 -5.65 -2.39
C LEU A 171 -1.50 -5.14 -3.55
N TRP A 172 -2.10 -4.32 -4.41
CA TRP A 172 -1.42 -3.56 -5.44
C TRP A 172 -0.77 -2.34 -4.81
N ALA A 173 0.57 -2.32 -4.78
CA ALA A 173 1.36 -1.24 -4.20
C ALA A 173 2.17 -0.48 -5.26
N SER A 174 2.75 0.64 -4.85
CA SER A 174 3.59 1.47 -5.73
C SER A 174 2.81 2.02 -6.93
N THR A 175 1.59 2.47 -6.68
CA THR A 175 0.66 2.99 -7.71
C THR A 175 1.20 4.27 -8.34
N ARG A 176 1.11 4.38 -9.68
CA ARG A 176 1.56 5.54 -10.46
C ARG A 176 0.41 6.43 -10.95
N GLU A 177 -0.72 5.82 -11.27
CA GLU A 177 -1.85 6.51 -11.88
C GLU A 177 -3.21 5.96 -11.43
N ALA A 178 -4.28 6.70 -11.69
CA ALA A 178 -5.62 6.29 -11.27
C ALA A 178 -6.12 5.05 -12.03
N TYR A 179 -5.66 4.82 -13.26
CA TYR A 179 -6.03 3.65 -14.07
C TYR A 179 -5.59 2.34 -13.41
N ASN A 180 -4.52 2.35 -12.60
CA ASN A 180 -4.11 1.15 -11.85
C ASN A 180 -5.21 0.61 -10.93
N TYR A 181 -6.16 1.45 -10.48
CA TYR A 181 -7.33 0.98 -9.72
C TYR A 181 -8.24 0.09 -10.58
N LEU A 182 -8.45 0.44 -11.86
CA LEU A 182 -9.24 -0.38 -12.78
C LEU A 182 -8.53 -1.70 -13.08
N GLN A 183 -7.22 -1.67 -13.33
CA GLN A 183 -6.40 -2.87 -13.53
C GLN A 183 -6.46 -3.79 -12.30
N ALA A 184 -6.25 -3.26 -11.10
CA ALA A 184 -6.35 -4.04 -9.86
C ALA A 184 -7.73 -4.66 -9.67
N ARG A 185 -8.80 -3.92 -10.00
CA ARG A 185 -10.19 -4.39 -9.92
C ARG A 185 -10.48 -5.50 -10.93
N GLN A 186 -10.06 -5.35 -12.18
CA GLN A 186 -10.23 -6.34 -13.24
C GLN A 186 -9.53 -7.66 -12.93
N LEU A 187 -8.35 -7.59 -12.27
CA LEU A 187 -7.62 -8.77 -11.82
C LEU A 187 -8.24 -9.45 -10.60
N GLY A 188 -9.21 -8.83 -9.93
CA GLY A 188 -9.73 -9.31 -8.65
C GLY A 188 -8.73 -9.12 -7.49
N CYS A 189 -7.84 -8.14 -7.59
CA CYS A 189 -6.93 -7.78 -6.50
C CYS A 189 -7.75 -7.29 -5.29
N HIS A 190 -7.37 -7.74 -4.09
CA HIS A 190 -8.17 -7.49 -2.88
C HIS A 190 -8.07 -6.04 -2.41
N ILE A 191 -6.87 -5.46 -2.52
CA ILE A 191 -6.56 -4.11 -2.03
C ILE A 191 -5.69 -3.39 -3.08
N ILE A 192 -5.87 -2.08 -3.21
CA ILE A 192 -4.90 -1.18 -3.83
C ILE A 192 -4.55 -0.08 -2.85
N THR A 193 -3.26 0.25 -2.71
CA THR A 193 -2.86 1.42 -1.93
C THR A 193 -2.38 2.53 -2.84
N VAL A 194 -2.92 3.73 -2.64
CA VAL A 194 -2.72 4.89 -3.53
C VAL A 194 -2.52 6.17 -2.73
N PRO A 195 -1.72 7.12 -3.22
CA PRO A 195 -1.60 8.44 -2.59
C PRO A 195 -2.92 9.24 -2.66
N PRO A 196 -3.11 10.24 -1.79
CA PRO A 196 -4.29 11.11 -1.76
C PRO A 196 -4.69 11.69 -3.11
N SER A 197 -3.73 12.13 -3.91
CA SER A 197 -3.95 12.70 -5.25
C SER A 197 -4.64 11.71 -6.20
N ILE A 198 -4.27 10.44 -6.14
CA ILE A 198 -4.88 9.38 -6.97
C ILE A 198 -6.29 9.06 -6.46
N ILE A 199 -6.55 9.05 -5.14
CA ILE A 199 -7.91 8.88 -4.60
C ILE A 199 -8.85 9.95 -5.16
N THR A 200 -8.39 11.21 -5.17
CA THR A 200 -9.18 12.32 -5.71
C THR A 200 -9.48 12.15 -7.20
N LYS A 201 -8.56 11.56 -7.97
CA LYS A 201 -8.80 11.23 -9.40
C LYS A 201 -9.81 10.09 -9.54
N ILE A 202 -9.71 9.04 -8.72
CA ILE A 202 -10.65 7.90 -8.74
C ILE A 202 -12.08 8.36 -8.40
N GLU A 203 -12.23 9.29 -7.46
CA GLU A 203 -13.54 9.87 -7.12
C GLU A 203 -14.20 10.64 -8.28
N LYS A 204 -13.44 11.00 -9.30
CA LYS A 204 -13.90 11.74 -10.51
C LYS A 204 -14.06 10.83 -11.72
N PHE A 205 -13.97 9.52 -11.58
CA PHE A 205 -14.20 8.60 -12.70
C PHE A 205 -15.62 8.74 -13.27
N GLY A 206 -15.77 8.44 -14.57
CA GLY A 206 -17.05 8.47 -15.26
C GLY A 206 -17.27 9.67 -16.18
N LYS A 207 -16.27 10.56 -16.38
CA LYS A 207 -16.36 11.60 -17.39
C LYS A 207 -16.41 10.99 -18.78
N THR A 208 -17.27 11.58 -19.65
CA THR A 208 -17.33 11.23 -21.08
C THR A 208 -16.08 11.72 -21.81
N PHE A 209 -15.77 11.15 -22.97
CA PHE A 209 -14.67 11.64 -23.82
C PHE A 209 -14.85 13.10 -24.22
N PHE A 210 -16.09 13.51 -24.56
CA PHE A 210 -16.39 14.91 -24.84
C PHE A 210 -16.13 15.81 -23.64
N GLY A 211 -16.52 15.38 -22.43
CA GLY A 211 -16.23 16.10 -21.20
C GLY A 211 -14.71 16.25 -20.93
N LEU A 212 -13.91 15.24 -21.25
CA LEU A 212 -12.45 15.31 -21.17
C LEU A 212 -11.88 16.31 -22.18
N THR A 213 -12.40 16.33 -23.42
CA THR A 213 -12.02 17.31 -24.45
C THR A 213 -12.25 18.73 -23.95
N ILE A 214 -13.47 19.02 -23.46
CA ILE A 214 -13.82 20.34 -22.94
C ILE A 214 -12.93 20.77 -21.77
N ASP A 215 -12.67 19.87 -20.80
CA ASP A 215 -11.79 20.17 -19.68
C ASP A 215 -10.37 20.55 -20.17
N THR A 216 -9.85 19.78 -21.15
CA THR A 216 -8.51 20.02 -21.71
C THR A 216 -8.42 21.36 -22.40
N VAL A 217 -9.37 21.69 -23.29
CA VAL A 217 -9.43 22.96 -24.03
C VAL A 217 -9.55 24.16 -23.06
N LYS A 218 -10.43 24.03 -22.05
CA LYS A 218 -10.57 25.06 -21.00
C LYS A 218 -9.27 25.27 -20.22
N GLY A 219 -8.55 24.16 -19.92
CA GLY A 219 -7.25 24.23 -19.26
C GLY A 219 -6.23 25.00 -20.10
N PHE A 220 -6.06 24.66 -21.36
CA PHE A 220 -5.13 25.33 -22.28
C PHE A 220 -5.47 26.82 -22.46
N LEU A 221 -6.76 27.15 -22.61
CA LEU A 221 -7.19 28.53 -22.70
C LEU A 221 -6.88 29.35 -21.44
N LEU A 222 -7.08 28.75 -20.25
CA LEU A 222 -6.76 29.38 -18.99
C LEU A 222 -5.27 29.63 -18.84
N ASP A 223 -4.44 28.65 -19.23
CA ASP A 223 -2.99 28.74 -19.12
C ASP A 223 -2.41 29.78 -20.11
N SER A 224 -2.93 29.82 -21.36
CA SER A 224 -2.52 30.83 -22.34
C SER A 224 -2.85 32.26 -21.87
N LYS A 225 -4.05 32.46 -21.28
CA LYS A 225 -4.43 33.74 -20.70
C LYS A 225 -3.53 34.17 -19.53
N LYS A 226 -3.18 33.24 -18.65
CA LYS A 226 -2.26 33.51 -17.52
C LYS A 226 -0.85 33.85 -18.00
N SER A 227 -0.39 33.16 -19.06
CA SER A 227 0.93 33.40 -19.66
C SER A 227 0.99 34.64 -20.55
N LYS A 228 -0.17 35.27 -20.85
CA LYS A 228 -0.27 36.44 -21.74
C LYS A 228 0.35 36.19 -23.13
N PHE A 229 0.22 34.97 -23.64
CA PHE A 229 0.72 34.64 -24.97
C PHE A 229 0.00 35.46 -26.06
N THR A 230 0.80 35.99 -27.00
CA THR A 230 0.36 36.66 -28.22
C THR A 230 1.01 35.98 -29.41
N ILE A 231 0.36 35.98 -30.57
CA ILE A 231 0.87 35.46 -31.85
C ILE A 231 1.18 36.65 -32.73
#